data_aa30c3fdfa7cbef3f9fd690dc8912b86
#
_entry.id   aa30c3fdfa7cbef3f9fd690dc8912b86
#
_cell.length_a   1.000
_cell.length_b   1.000
_cell.length_c   1.000
_cell.angle_alpha   90.00
_cell.angle_beta   90.00
_cell.angle_gamma   90.00
#
_symmetry.space_group_name_H-M   'P 1'
#
loop_
_entity.id
_entity.type
_entity.pdbx_description
1 polymer ?
#
loop_
_entity_poly.entity_id
_entity_poly.type
_entity_poly.pdbx_seq_one_letter_code
_entity_poly.pdbx_strand_id
1 'polypeptide(L)'
;MDYGILSIIPAVLAIVLAMITKNIVISLAISVFVGSTIICGWNPIAGFLEMTHTHIFTALSEPSNMQALFMMVIISGFIALLTSSGGAGAFTNLVTKKVNTRSKCEGGIWLGGLFVWFTDTGNSLIVGPIFEALAEKLRVSREKFAYILDCTTSPICSMIPIIGWGVTTISLIQAELDNAAITDVSGMDVFIQAIPFNYYAILTLFMAGLLAFTQWDYGPMLKAQNRAMKTGKTLREGGVPMRSESASDKEAKKDGKVSTMVIPLITLLVVLFAYLFSKDFLHTRVAGSDLRTGIASAFFAATIVL
;
A
#
# COMPACT_ATOMS: atom_id res chain seq x y z
N MET A 1 6.64 5.37 -35.71
CA MET A 1 6.00 6.68 -35.99
C MET A 1 6.26 7.56 -34.80
N ASP A 2 6.73 8.78 -35.04
CA ASP A 2 6.90 9.74 -33.94
C ASP A 2 5.57 10.48 -33.76
N TYR A 3 4.91 10.25 -32.62
CA TYR A 3 3.62 10.87 -32.31
C TYR A 3 3.76 12.26 -31.66
N GLY A 4 4.98 12.70 -31.37
CA GLY A 4 5.25 14.03 -30.80
C GLY A 4 4.37 14.33 -29.58
N ILE A 5 3.70 15.48 -29.59
CA ILE A 5 2.82 15.93 -28.48
C ILE A 5 1.60 15.02 -28.27
N LEU A 6 1.15 14.28 -29.30
CA LEU A 6 0.00 13.37 -29.19
C LEU A 6 0.25 12.23 -28.19
N SER A 7 1.52 11.86 -27.95
CA SER A 7 1.88 10.82 -26.97
C SER A 7 1.54 11.21 -25.51
N ILE A 8 1.40 12.51 -25.23
CA ILE A 8 1.09 13.00 -23.88
C ILE A 8 -0.43 12.99 -23.62
N ILE A 9 -1.25 13.01 -24.68
CA ILE A 9 -2.71 13.12 -24.54
C ILE A 9 -3.31 12.03 -23.64
N PRO A 10 -3.00 10.73 -23.79
CA PRO A 10 -3.56 9.70 -22.93
C PRO A 10 -3.23 9.90 -21.44
N ALA A 11 -1.99 10.30 -21.13
CA ALA A 11 -1.56 10.51 -19.76
C ALA A 11 -2.28 11.72 -19.11
N VAL A 12 -2.35 12.84 -19.81
CA VAL A 12 -3.07 14.03 -19.33
C VAL A 12 -4.57 13.75 -19.19
N LEU A 13 -5.15 13.05 -20.16
CA LEU A 13 -6.56 12.65 -20.14
C LEU A 13 -6.87 11.77 -18.93
N ALA A 14 -6.00 10.81 -18.60
CA ALA A 14 -6.16 9.95 -17.43
C ALA A 14 -6.26 10.77 -16.14
N ILE A 15 -5.36 11.74 -15.97
CA ILE A 15 -5.33 12.61 -14.77
C ILE A 15 -6.58 13.47 -14.71
N VAL A 16 -6.93 14.15 -15.80
CA VAL A 16 -8.09 15.06 -15.85
C VAL A 16 -9.39 14.29 -15.60
N LEU A 17 -9.58 13.16 -16.27
CA LEU A 17 -10.76 12.31 -16.06
C LEU A 17 -10.81 11.75 -14.64
N ALA A 18 -9.69 11.34 -14.04
CA ALA A 18 -9.67 10.86 -12.67
C ALA A 18 -10.11 11.95 -11.67
N MET A 19 -9.71 13.19 -11.90
CA MET A 19 -10.14 14.33 -11.07
C MET A 19 -11.64 14.64 -11.21
N ILE A 20 -12.19 14.53 -12.42
CA ILE A 20 -13.60 14.83 -12.72
C ILE A 20 -14.50 13.68 -12.28
N THR A 21 -14.20 12.45 -12.72
CA THR A 21 -15.06 11.27 -12.49
C THR A 21 -14.89 10.68 -11.09
N LYS A 22 -13.78 10.98 -10.41
CA LYS A 22 -13.35 10.35 -9.15
C LYS A 22 -13.28 8.81 -9.25
N ASN A 23 -13.17 8.28 -10.44
CA ASN A 23 -13.09 6.85 -10.73
C ASN A 23 -11.86 6.57 -11.61
N ILE A 24 -10.82 6.03 -10.98
CA ILE A 24 -9.53 5.78 -11.63
C ILE A 24 -9.66 4.74 -12.74
N VAL A 25 -10.47 3.69 -12.54
CA VAL A 25 -10.59 2.58 -13.50
C VAL A 25 -11.20 3.07 -14.82
N ILE A 26 -12.30 3.82 -14.75
CA ILE A 26 -12.96 4.40 -15.93
C ILE A 26 -12.01 5.37 -16.63
N SER A 27 -11.32 6.22 -15.88
CA SER A 27 -10.40 7.22 -16.42
C SER A 27 -9.23 6.57 -17.17
N LEU A 28 -8.63 5.53 -16.59
CA LEU A 28 -7.56 4.78 -17.24
C LEU A 28 -8.08 4.02 -18.48
N ALA A 29 -9.23 3.36 -18.40
CA ALA A 29 -9.80 2.64 -19.54
C ALA A 29 -10.05 3.57 -20.73
N ILE A 30 -10.64 4.75 -20.50
CA ILE A 30 -10.87 5.74 -21.56
C ILE A 30 -9.54 6.25 -22.11
N SER A 31 -8.55 6.49 -21.27
CA SER A 31 -7.25 7.02 -21.69
C SER A 31 -6.45 6.01 -22.52
N VAL A 32 -6.48 4.74 -22.13
CA VAL A 32 -5.86 3.65 -22.93
C VAL A 32 -6.58 3.51 -24.27
N PHE A 33 -7.92 3.58 -24.26
CA PHE A 33 -8.71 3.54 -25.50
C PHE A 33 -8.36 4.70 -26.46
N VAL A 34 -8.24 5.92 -25.95
CA VAL A 34 -7.83 7.08 -26.74
C VAL A 34 -6.41 6.90 -27.28
N GLY A 35 -5.47 6.44 -26.45
CA GLY A 35 -4.11 6.14 -26.88
C GLY A 35 -4.06 5.11 -28.01
N SER A 36 -4.77 4.00 -27.86
CA SER A 36 -4.87 2.95 -28.90
C SER A 36 -5.53 3.49 -30.19
N THR A 37 -6.53 4.36 -30.05
CA THR A 37 -7.19 5.01 -31.20
C THR A 37 -6.22 5.91 -31.97
N ILE A 38 -5.36 6.67 -31.28
CA ILE A 38 -4.31 7.50 -31.90
C ILE A 38 -3.32 6.62 -32.66
N ILE A 39 -2.86 5.51 -32.06
CA ILE A 39 -1.92 4.56 -32.68
C ILE A 39 -2.53 3.94 -33.95
N CYS A 40 -3.84 3.65 -33.93
CA CYS A 40 -4.58 3.08 -35.07
C CYS A 40 -5.07 4.14 -36.08
N GLY A 41 -4.43 5.30 -36.16
CA GLY A 41 -4.76 6.35 -37.12
C GLY A 41 -6.13 6.97 -36.95
N TRP A 42 -6.57 7.18 -35.70
CA TRP A 42 -7.87 7.74 -35.30
C TRP A 42 -9.08 6.87 -35.68
N ASN A 43 -8.88 5.57 -35.86
CA ASN A 43 -9.97 4.62 -36.08
C ASN A 43 -10.41 4.03 -34.71
N PRO A 44 -11.59 4.38 -34.17
CA PRO A 44 -12.03 3.96 -32.85
C PRO A 44 -12.31 2.44 -32.77
N ILE A 45 -12.73 1.80 -33.85
CA ILE A 45 -13.00 0.37 -33.89
C ILE A 45 -11.65 -0.39 -33.83
N ALA A 46 -10.69 0.00 -34.66
CA ALA A 46 -9.35 -0.57 -34.61
C ALA A 46 -8.67 -0.29 -33.28
N GLY A 47 -8.83 0.92 -32.71
CA GLY A 47 -8.32 1.29 -31.40
C GLY A 47 -8.88 0.45 -30.26
N PHE A 48 -10.19 0.11 -30.32
CA PHE A 48 -10.79 -0.78 -29.32
C PHE A 48 -10.26 -2.21 -29.40
N LEU A 49 -10.10 -2.73 -30.62
CA LEU A 49 -9.53 -4.07 -30.84
C LEU A 49 -8.06 -4.11 -30.39
N GLU A 50 -7.29 -3.08 -30.71
CA GLU A 50 -5.89 -2.94 -30.29
C GLU A 50 -5.78 -2.85 -28.75
N MET A 51 -6.61 -2.03 -28.11
CA MET A 51 -6.67 -1.93 -26.64
C MET A 51 -6.93 -3.30 -26.03
N THR A 52 -7.90 -4.04 -26.54
CA THR A 52 -8.30 -5.32 -25.97
C THR A 52 -7.25 -6.39 -26.20
N HIS A 53 -6.83 -6.56 -27.46
CA HIS A 53 -5.95 -7.66 -27.86
C HIS A 53 -4.50 -7.41 -27.46
N THR A 54 -3.96 -6.23 -27.77
CA THR A 54 -2.54 -5.95 -27.57
C THR A 54 -2.24 -5.46 -26.16
N HIS A 55 -3.07 -4.58 -25.59
CA HIS A 55 -2.75 -4.02 -24.29
C HIS A 55 -3.34 -4.84 -23.13
N ILE A 56 -4.63 -5.19 -23.17
CA ILE A 56 -5.27 -5.89 -22.03
C ILE A 56 -4.85 -7.35 -21.98
N PHE A 57 -4.97 -8.10 -23.08
CA PHE A 57 -4.63 -9.53 -23.05
C PHE A 57 -3.13 -9.77 -22.89
N THR A 58 -2.28 -8.96 -23.50
CA THR A 58 -0.82 -9.06 -23.27
C THR A 58 -0.46 -8.74 -21.83
N ALA A 59 -1.04 -7.67 -21.25
CA ALA A 59 -0.81 -7.34 -19.85
C ALA A 59 -1.28 -8.45 -18.90
N LEU A 60 -2.41 -9.11 -19.19
CA LEU A 60 -2.91 -10.23 -18.38
C LEU A 60 -2.10 -11.51 -18.59
N SER A 61 -1.50 -11.69 -19.75
CA SER A 61 -0.64 -12.86 -20.06
C SER A 61 0.76 -12.74 -19.46
N GLU A 62 1.15 -11.54 -19.03
CA GLU A 62 2.46 -11.32 -18.40
C GLU A 62 2.50 -11.99 -17.02
N PRO A 63 3.41 -12.95 -16.76
CA PRO A 63 3.46 -13.68 -15.51
C PRO A 63 3.54 -12.80 -14.26
N SER A 64 4.23 -11.67 -14.36
CA SER A 64 4.37 -10.73 -13.25
C SER A 64 3.04 -10.06 -12.87
N ASN A 65 2.23 -9.70 -13.85
CA ASN A 65 0.92 -9.09 -13.63
C ASN A 65 -0.09 -10.12 -13.11
N MET A 66 -0.05 -11.34 -13.63
CA MET A 66 -0.90 -12.43 -13.15
C MET A 66 -0.58 -12.80 -11.70
N GLN A 67 0.71 -12.88 -11.34
CA GLN A 67 1.13 -13.08 -9.94
C GLN A 67 0.63 -11.94 -9.03
N ALA A 68 0.69 -10.69 -9.49
CA ALA A 68 0.20 -9.55 -8.71
C ALA A 68 -1.32 -9.62 -8.49
N LEU A 69 -2.10 -9.96 -9.53
CA LEU A 69 -3.56 -10.14 -9.42
C LEU A 69 -3.91 -11.27 -8.44
N PHE A 70 -3.24 -12.42 -8.57
CA PHE A 70 -3.44 -13.56 -7.67
C PHE A 70 -3.11 -13.20 -6.22
N MET A 71 -2.00 -12.47 -6.01
CA MET A 71 -1.61 -11.96 -4.70
C MET A 71 -2.66 -11.02 -4.09
N MET A 72 -3.25 -10.12 -4.90
CA MET A 72 -4.31 -9.22 -4.43
C MET A 72 -5.55 -9.99 -3.95
N VAL A 73 -5.93 -11.07 -4.63
CA VAL A 73 -7.06 -11.93 -4.22
C VAL A 73 -6.76 -12.61 -2.89
N ILE A 74 -5.57 -13.20 -2.72
CA ILE A 74 -5.18 -13.86 -1.46
C ILE A 74 -5.13 -12.86 -0.30
N ILE A 75 -4.50 -11.70 -0.49
CA ILE A 75 -4.40 -10.66 0.53
C ILE A 75 -5.81 -10.18 0.93
N SER A 76 -6.68 -9.93 -0.04
CA SER A 76 -8.05 -9.48 0.22
C SER A 76 -8.85 -10.53 0.98
N GLY A 77 -8.71 -11.81 0.62
CA GLY A 77 -9.31 -12.93 1.34
C GLY A 77 -8.81 -13.04 2.78
N PHE A 78 -7.50 -12.96 2.99
CA PHE A 78 -6.89 -12.96 4.32
C PHE A 78 -7.43 -11.82 5.20
N ILE A 79 -7.51 -10.60 4.66
CA ILE A 79 -8.01 -9.44 5.39
C ILE A 79 -9.48 -9.61 5.74
N ALA A 80 -10.31 -10.09 4.80
CA ALA A 80 -11.71 -10.34 5.04
C ALA A 80 -11.92 -11.37 6.16
N LEU A 81 -11.16 -12.46 6.16
CA LEU A 81 -11.19 -13.46 7.23
C LEU A 81 -10.68 -12.90 8.56
N LEU A 82 -9.57 -12.16 8.54
CA LEU A 82 -9.00 -11.54 9.74
C LEU A 82 -9.99 -10.57 10.40
N THR A 83 -10.70 -9.76 9.62
CA THR A 83 -11.72 -8.84 10.14
C THR A 83 -12.94 -9.58 10.66
N SER A 84 -13.44 -10.58 9.93
CA SER A 84 -14.61 -11.38 10.34
C SER A 84 -14.35 -12.28 11.55
N SER A 85 -13.09 -12.65 11.83
CA SER A 85 -12.70 -13.48 12.97
C SER A 85 -12.92 -12.78 14.34
N GLY A 86 -13.10 -11.46 14.34
CA GLY A 86 -13.17 -10.65 15.57
C GLY A 86 -11.83 -10.48 16.30
N GLY A 87 -10.73 -11.05 15.75
CA GLY A 87 -9.40 -10.96 16.33
C GLY A 87 -8.89 -9.52 16.44
N ALA A 88 -9.18 -8.68 15.44
CA ALA A 88 -8.83 -7.27 15.45
C ALA A 88 -9.50 -6.51 16.60
N GLY A 89 -10.77 -6.79 16.87
CA GLY A 89 -11.51 -6.22 18.00
C GLY A 89 -10.94 -6.65 19.34
N ALA A 90 -10.62 -7.94 19.51
CA ALA A 90 -10.00 -8.47 20.71
C ALA A 90 -8.61 -7.86 20.96
N PHE A 91 -7.80 -7.72 19.91
CA PHE A 91 -6.49 -7.06 19.97
C PHE A 91 -6.62 -5.58 20.33
N THR A 92 -7.57 -4.87 19.72
CA THR A 92 -7.87 -3.48 20.06
C THR A 92 -8.22 -3.36 21.55
N ASN A 93 -9.04 -4.23 22.10
CA ASN A 93 -9.39 -4.24 23.51
C ASN A 93 -8.17 -4.48 24.43
N LEU A 94 -7.24 -5.34 24.01
CA LEU A 94 -6.00 -5.59 24.75
C LEU A 94 -5.08 -4.37 24.71
N VAL A 95 -4.90 -3.76 23.55
CA VAL A 95 -4.07 -2.57 23.35
C VAL A 95 -4.67 -1.36 24.09
N THR A 96 -5.99 -1.21 24.08
CA THR A 96 -6.71 -0.11 24.75
C THR A 96 -6.42 -0.07 26.25
N LYS A 97 -6.17 -1.22 26.88
CA LYS A 97 -5.80 -1.26 28.30
C LYS A 97 -4.47 -0.57 28.62
N LYS A 98 -3.54 -0.55 27.67
CA LYS A 98 -2.20 0.07 27.78
C LYS A 98 -2.11 1.43 27.08
N VAL A 99 -2.91 1.64 26.03
CA VAL A 99 -2.92 2.84 25.20
C VAL A 99 -4.11 3.72 25.60
N ASN A 100 -3.88 4.63 26.52
CA ASN A 100 -4.89 5.49 27.11
C ASN A 100 -4.78 6.97 26.72
N THR A 101 -3.79 7.32 25.90
CA THR A 101 -3.56 8.68 25.41
C THR A 101 -3.48 8.72 23.90
N ARG A 102 -3.79 9.87 23.28
CA ARG A 102 -3.67 10.08 21.83
C ARG A 102 -2.25 9.83 21.35
N SER A 103 -1.25 10.40 22.02
CA SER A 103 0.15 10.22 21.64
C SER A 103 0.56 8.75 21.62
N LYS A 104 0.13 7.95 22.61
CA LYS A 104 0.39 6.50 22.59
C LYS A 104 -0.34 5.78 21.48
N CYS A 105 -1.56 6.21 21.12
CA CYS A 105 -2.31 5.65 20.02
C CYS A 105 -1.64 5.97 18.68
N GLU A 106 -1.37 7.23 18.43
CA GLU A 106 -0.72 7.69 17.20
C GLU A 106 0.70 7.13 17.06
N GLY A 107 1.47 7.09 18.16
CA GLY A 107 2.77 6.42 18.22
C GLY A 107 2.67 4.92 17.95
N GLY A 108 1.62 4.27 18.44
CA GLY A 108 1.33 2.86 18.15
C GLY A 108 1.00 2.62 16.68
N ILE A 109 0.26 3.52 16.03
CA ILE A 109 -0.03 3.48 14.60
C ILE A 109 1.27 3.65 13.81
N TRP A 110 2.09 4.62 14.17
CA TRP A 110 3.38 4.88 13.54
C TRP A 110 4.33 3.69 13.67
N LEU A 111 4.50 3.13 14.87
CA LEU A 111 5.31 1.92 15.09
C LEU A 111 4.75 0.70 14.35
N GLY A 112 3.42 0.52 14.39
CA GLY A 112 2.76 -0.55 13.65
C GLY A 112 3.01 -0.44 12.15
N GLY A 113 2.96 0.78 11.62
CA GLY A 113 3.29 1.05 10.22
C GLY A 113 4.74 0.74 9.86
N LEU A 114 5.68 1.09 10.72
CA LEU A 114 7.08 0.70 10.54
C LEU A 114 7.27 -0.82 10.56
N PHE A 115 6.48 -1.54 11.33
CA PHE A 115 6.56 -2.99 11.43
C PHE A 115 5.96 -3.72 10.21
N VAL A 116 4.92 -3.15 9.59
CA VAL A 116 4.24 -3.71 8.42
C VAL A 116 4.85 -3.17 7.11
N TRP A 117 6.17 -3.18 7.00
CA TRP A 117 6.94 -2.62 5.89
C TRP A 117 6.91 -3.46 4.60
N PHE A 118 6.48 -4.72 4.67
CA PHE A 118 6.62 -5.71 3.60
C PHE A 118 5.61 -5.56 2.45
N THR A 119 4.65 -4.66 2.55
CA THR A 119 3.67 -4.39 1.50
C THR A 119 3.19 -2.94 1.56
N ASP A 120 3.02 -2.33 0.40
CA ASP A 120 2.56 -0.95 0.25
C ASP A 120 1.10 -0.73 0.66
N THR A 121 0.27 -1.75 0.59
CA THR A 121 -1.15 -1.70 0.98
C THR A 121 -1.40 -2.28 2.38
N GLY A 122 -0.48 -3.10 2.89
CA GLY A 122 -0.66 -3.87 4.13
C GLY A 122 -0.82 -3.00 5.36
N ASN A 123 -0.14 -1.87 5.43
CA ASN A 123 -0.26 -0.97 6.56
C ASN A 123 -1.70 -0.45 6.71
N SER A 124 -2.29 0.08 5.65
CA SER A 124 -3.67 0.56 5.66
C SER A 124 -4.69 -0.55 5.92
N LEU A 125 -4.38 -1.76 5.46
CA LEU A 125 -5.29 -2.91 5.55
C LEU A 125 -5.12 -3.71 6.87
N ILE A 126 -3.97 -3.66 7.50
CA ILE A 126 -3.66 -4.38 8.75
C ILE A 126 -3.71 -3.40 9.93
N VAL A 127 -2.88 -2.36 9.92
CA VAL A 127 -2.77 -1.41 11.03
C VAL A 127 -4.02 -0.52 11.13
N GLY A 128 -4.58 -0.13 9.98
CA GLY A 128 -5.79 0.69 9.91
C GLY A 128 -6.93 0.14 10.75
N PRO A 129 -7.47 -1.04 10.45
CA PRO A 129 -8.59 -1.65 11.20
C PRO A 129 -8.27 -1.90 12.68
N ILE A 130 -7.00 -2.18 13.02
CA ILE A 130 -6.59 -2.43 14.41
C ILE A 130 -6.74 -1.18 15.26
N PHE A 131 -6.32 -0.05 14.75
CA PHE A 131 -6.26 1.20 15.53
C PHE A 131 -7.46 2.12 15.28
N GLU A 132 -8.29 1.89 14.26
CA GLU A 132 -9.40 2.77 13.88
C GLU A 132 -10.35 3.06 15.05
N ALA A 133 -10.90 2.01 15.66
CA ALA A 133 -11.84 2.15 16.78
C ALA A 133 -11.19 2.84 18.01
N LEU A 134 -9.92 2.57 18.25
CA LEU A 134 -9.17 3.19 19.33
C LEU A 134 -8.88 4.67 19.05
N ALA A 135 -8.48 4.99 17.84
CA ALA A 135 -8.24 6.36 17.39
C ALA A 135 -9.52 7.21 17.51
N GLU A 136 -10.68 6.66 17.12
CA GLU A 136 -11.96 7.34 17.28
C GLU A 136 -12.32 7.57 18.75
N LYS A 137 -12.17 6.56 19.59
CA LYS A 137 -12.41 6.68 21.04
C LYS A 137 -11.54 7.74 21.69
N LEU A 138 -10.29 7.86 21.25
CA LEU A 138 -9.34 8.87 21.74
C LEU A 138 -9.44 10.21 21.00
N ARG A 139 -10.44 10.38 20.11
CA ARG A 139 -10.70 11.60 19.34
C ARG A 139 -9.53 12.03 18.47
N VAL A 140 -8.82 11.07 17.89
CA VAL A 140 -7.88 11.32 16.80
C VAL A 140 -8.68 11.59 15.53
N SER A 141 -8.39 12.68 14.82
CA SER A 141 -9.09 12.97 13.56
C SER A 141 -8.76 11.92 12.50
N ARG A 142 -9.73 11.55 11.66
CA ARG A 142 -9.51 10.57 10.59
C ARG A 142 -8.46 11.05 9.59
N GLU A 143 -8.35 12.35 9.39
CA GLU A 143 -7.31 12.95 8.56
C GLU A 143 -5.91 12.69 9.12
N LYS A 144 -5.71 12.85 10.44
CA LYS A 144 -4.41 12.58 11.08
C LYS A 144 -4.11 11.10 11.11
N PHE A 145 -5.12 10.28 11.38
CA PHE A 145 -5.02 8.82 11.32
C PHE A 145 -4.56 8.33 9.95
N ALA A 146 -5.22 8.79 8.89
CA ALA A 146 -4.85 8.45 7.50
C ALA A 146 -3.45 8.96 7.14
N TYR A 147 -3.08 10.18 7.57
CA TYR A 147 -1.75 10.74 7.36
C TYR A 147 -0.64 9.86 7.96
N ILE A 148 -0.77 9.43 9.22
CA ILE A 148 0.25 8.60 9.87
C ILE A 148 0.37 7.24 9.16
N LEU A 149 -0.75 6.63 8.78
CA LEU A 149 -0.76 5.37 8.02
C LEU A 149 -0.07 5.52 6.66
N ASP A 150 -0.39 6.55 5.91
CA ASP A 150 0.17 6.81 4.59
C ASP A 150 1.67 7.10 4.65
N CYS A 151 2.07 7.97 5.57
CA CYS A 151 3.48 8.32 5.77
C CYS A 151 4.36 7.16 6.25
N THR A 152 3.78 6.11 6.82
CA THR A 152 4.50 4.89 7.23
C THR A 152 4.35 3.75 6.22
N THR A 153 3.75 3.99 5.06
CA THR A 153 3.57 3.00 3.98
C THR A 153 4.54 3.26 2.84
N SER A 154 4.20 4.17 1.95
CA SER A 154 4.97 4.43 0.73
C SER A 154 6.42 4.88 0.96
N PRO A 155 6.73 5.76 1.95
CA PRO A 155 8.11 6.14 2.21
C PRO A 155 9.00 4.97 2.62
N ILE A 156 8.48 4.04 3.44
CA ILE A 156 9.24 2.85 3.83
C ILE A 156 9.45 1.95 2.61
N CYS A 157 8.40 1.70 1.84
CA CYS A 157 8.46 0.87 0.64
C CYS A 157 9.46 1.38 -0.40
N SER A 158 9.69 2.70 -0.47
CA SER A 158 10.66 3.28 -1.39
C SER A 158 12.13 3.13 -0.96
N MET A 159 12.38 2.76 0.30
CA MET A 159 13.73 2.62 0.87
C MET A 159 14.17 1.18 1.08
N ILE A 160 13.25 0.21 1.04
CA ILE A 160 13.57 -1.19 1.30
C ILE A 160 13.80 -1.93 -0.02
N PRO A 161 15.02 -2.46 -0.27
CA PRO A 161 15.37 -3.06 -1.55
C PRO A 161 14.70 -4.42 -1.82
N ILE A 162 14.23 -5.10 -0.78
CA ILE A 162 13.70 -6.49 -0.86
C ILE A 162 12.20 -6.57 -1.08
N ILE A 163 11.50 -5.47 -1.19
CA ILE A 163 10.05 -5.44 -1.48
C ILE A 163 9.78 -5.06 -2.94
N GLY A 164 8.54 -5.28 -3.39
CA GLY A 164 8.16 -5.13 -4.79
C GLY A 164 8.62 -3.81 -5.43
N TRP A 165 8.43 -2.68 -4.77
CA TRP A 165 8.87 -1.37 -5.26
C TRP A 165 10.39 -1.22 -5.30
N GLY A 166 11.09 -1.69 -4.27
CA GLY A 166 12.55 -1.69 -4.24
C GLY A 166 13.14 -2.53 -5.39
N VAL A 167 12.64 -3.76 -5.55
CA VAL A 167 13.07 -4.65 -6.63
C VAL A 167 12.80 -4.05 -8.02
N THR A 168 11.63 -3.44 -8.22
CA THR A 168 11.29 -2.79 -9.49
C THR A 168 12.23 -1.62 -9.77
N THR A 169 12.48 -0.77 -8.78
CA THR A 169 13.39 0.38 -8.91
C THR A 169 14.81 -0.07 -9.22
N ILE A 170 15.32 -1.09 -8.52
CA ILE A 170 16.64 -1.68 -8.77
C ILE A 170 16.73 -2.23 -10.20
N SER A 171 15.69 -2.89 -10.68
CA SER A 171 15.65 -3.42 -12.06
C SER A 171 15.69 -2.30 -13.11
N LEU A 172 14.99 -1.19 -12.87
CA LEU A 172 15.04 -0.01 -13.75
C LEU A 172 16.43 0.63 -13.73
N ILE A 173 17.03 0.81 -12.56
CA ILE A 173 18.40 1.32 -12.45
C ILE A 173 19.38 0.41 -13.19
N GLN A 174 19.27 -0.90 -13.03
CA GLN A 174 20.14 -1.86 -13.71
C GLN A 174 20.01 -1.76 -15.24
N ALA A 175 18.78 -1.65 -15.76
CA ALA A 175 18.55 -1.48 -17.17
C ALA A 175 19.22 -0.21 -17.74
N GLU A 176 19.20 0.89 -17.00
CA GLU A 176 19.87 2.13 -17.40
C GLU A 176 21.40 2.03 -17.32
N LEU A 177 21.94 1.33 -16.32
CA LEU A 177 23.37 1.04 -16.24
C LEU A 177 23.84 0.19 -17.43
N ASP A 178 23.06 -0.83 -17.79
CA ASP A 178 23.34 -1.70 -18.92
C ASP A 178 23.28 -0.91 -20.25
N ASN A 179 22.28 -0.03 -20.42
CA ASN A 179 22.18 0.86 -21.58
C ASN A 179 23.36 1.83 -21.70
N ALA A 180 23.88 2.29 -20.56
CA ALA A 180 25.03 3.19 -20.50
C ALA A 180 26.39 2.44 -20.55
N ALA A 181 26.38 1.10 -20.68
CA ALA A 181 27.57 0.23 -20.63
C ALA A 181 28.41 0.40 -19.35
N ILE A 182 27.77 0.73 -18.23
CA ILE A 182 28.40 0.83 -16.90
C ILE A 182 28.33 -0.54 -16.22
N THR A 183 29.48 -1.19 -16.02
CA THR A 183 29.56 -2.58 -15.52
C THR A 183 30.23 -2.70 -14.15
N ASP A 184 30.80 -1.64 -13.65
CA ASP A 184 31.57 -1.59 -12.39
C ASP A 184 30.70 -1.44 -11.13
N VAL A 185 29.41 -1.06 -11.29
CA VAL A 185 28.42 -0.95 -10.21
C VAL A 185 27.15 -1.68 -10.57
N SER A 186 26.45 -2.18 -9.56
CA SER A 186 25.16 -2.83 -9.76
C SER A 186 23.99 -1.90 -9.41
N GLY A 187 22.81 -2.16 -9.99
CA GLY A 187 21.59 -1.41 -9.66
C GLY A 187 21.26 -1.45 -8.16
N MET A 188 21.59 -2.54 -7.47
CA MET A 188 21.45 -2.66 -6.01
C MET A 188 22.39 -1.70 -5.28
N ASP A 189 23.66 -1.62 -5.69
CA ASP A 189 24.64 -0.73 -5.06
C ASP A 189 24.22 0.72 -5.19
N VAL A 190 23.76 1.12 -6.38
CA VAL A 190 23.23 2.47 -6.63
C VAL A 190 22.00 2.74 -5.79
N PHE A 191 21.06 1.78 -5.71
CA PHE A 191 19.86 1.93 -4.89
C PHE A 191 20.20 2.14 -3.41
N ILE A 192 21.06 1.30 -2.84
CA ILE A 192 21.47 1.41 -1.42
C ILE A 192 22.16 2.75 -1.15
N GLN A 193 23.06 3.18 -2.05
CA GLN A 193 23.73 4.47 -1.93
C GLN A 193 22.77 5.65 -2.06
N ALA A 194 21.65 5.50 -2.78
CA ALA A 194 20.64 6.53 -2.93
C ALA A 194 19.70 6.67 -1.71
N ILE A 195 19.58 5.64 -0.85
CA ILE A 195 18.68 5.68 0.32
C ILE A 195 18.89 6.93 1.20
N PRO A 196 20.14 7.30 1.61
CA PRO A 196 20.35 8.49 2.44
C PRO A 196 19.92 9.80 1.79
N PHE A 197 19.81 9.82 0.48
CA PHE A 197 19.38 10.98 -0.32
C PHE A 197 17.87 10.99 -0.62
N ASN A 198 17.14 9.98 -0.19
CA ASN A 198 15.68 9.96 -0.28
C ASN A 198 15.08 10.84 0.83
N TYR A 199 15.33 12.15 0.74
CA TYR A 199 14.94 13.12 1.75
C TYR A 199 13.43 13.12 2.01
N TYR A 200 12.61 12.93 0.96
CA TYR A 200 11.17 12.88 1.13
C TYR A 200 10.75 11.74 2.07
N ALA A 201 11.23 10.53 1.82
CA ALA A 201 10.87 9.37 2.62
C ALA A 201 11.34 9.53 4.07
N ILE A 202 12.60 9.92 4.27
CA ILE A 202 13.21 10.11 5.59
C ILE A 202 12.48 11.20 6.39
N LEU A 203 12.28 12.38 5.78
CA LEU A 203 11.63 13.50 6.45
C LEU A 203 10.15 13.22 6.72
N THR A 204 9.45 12.53 5.81
CA THR A 204 8.04 12.18 5.99
C THR A 204 7.86 11.22 7.18
N LEU A 205 8.70 10.18 7.27
CA LEU A 205 8.69 9.27 8.41
C LEU A 205 9.00 9.98 9.72
N PHE A 206 10.02 10.83 9.71
CA PHE A 206 10.39 11.61 10.90
C PHE A 206 9.28 12.55 11.32
N MET A 207 8.69 13.30 10.38
CA MET A 207 7.60 14.23 10.66
C MET A 207 6.35 13.52 11.18
N ALA A 208 5.97 12.38 10.59
CA ALA A 208 4.83 11.60 11.08
C ALA A 208 5.05 11.13 12.52
N GLY A 209 6.24 10.65 12.84
CA GLY A 209 6.62 10.29 14.21
C GLY A 209 6.62 11.49 15.15
N LEU A 210 7.25 12.61 14.74
CA LEU A 210 7.26 13.84 15.53
C LEU A 210 5.84 14.29 15.89
N LEU A 211 4.94 14.37 14.92
CA LEU A 211 3.54 14.76 15.12
C LEU A 211 2.78 13.77 16.00
N ALA A 212 3.05 12.47 15.85
CA ALA A 212 2.40 11.43 16.66
C ALA A 212 2.80 11.54 18.14
N PHE A 213 4.08 11.76 18.43
CA PHE A 213 4.58 11.78 19.82
C PHE A 213 4.42 13.14 20.49
N THR A 214 4.68 14.24 19.78
CA THR A 214 4.62 15.60 20.36
C THR A 214 3.22 16.19 20.36
N GLN A 215 2.32 15.68 19.51
CA GLN A 215 0.97 16.23 19.29
C GLN A 215 1.00 17.69 18.78
N TRP A 216 2.08 18.07 18.13
CA TRP A 216 2.27 19.43 17.59
C TRP A 216 1.70 19.51 16.17
N ASP A 217 0.39 19.56 16.10
CA ASP A 217 -0.32 19.71 14.84
C ASP A 217 -0.28 21.14 14.32
N TYR A 218 -0.29 21.32 12.99
CA TYR A 218 -0.28 22.64 12.35
C TYR A 218 -1.22 22.69 11.14
N GLY A 219 -1.54 23.91 10.69
CA GLY A 219 -2.32 24.16 9.49
C GLY A 219 -3.68 23.45 9.45
N PRO A 220 -4.04 22.82 8.32
CA PRO A 220 -5.31 22.09 8.18
C PRO A 220 -5.44 20.89 9.14
N MET A 221 -4.31 20.23 9.46
CA MET A 221 -4.31 19.10 10.39
C MET A 221 -4.71 19.52 11.81
N LEU A 222 -4.21 20.67 12.29
CA LEU A 222 -4.61 21.25 13.58
C LEU A 222 -6.13 21.55 13.61
N LYS A 223 -6.69 22.07 12.50
CA LYS A 223 -8.13 22.33 12.41
C LYS A 223 -8.94 21.02 12.50
N ALA A 224 -8.51 19.98 11.81
CA ALA A 224 -9.14 18.67 11.84
C ALA A 224 -9.07 18.05 13.24
N GLN A 225 -7.90 18.11 13.87
CA GLN A 225 -7.69 17.57 15.20
C GLN A 225 -8.46 18.35 16.27
N ASN A 226 -8.51 19.66 16.20
CA ASN A 226 -9.32 20.50 17.11
C ASN A 226 -10.82 20.22 16.95
N ARG A 227 -11.32 19.98 15.72
CA ARG A 227 -12.70 19.55 15.49
C ARG A 227 -12.96 18.23 16.23
N ALA A 228 -12.14 17.21 16.01
CA ALA A 228 -12.30 15.92 16.67
C ALA A 228 -12.29 16.03 18.20
N MET A 229 -11.42 16.86 18.75
CA MET A 229 -11.32 17.08 20.20
C MET A 229 -12.54 17.80 20.78
N LYS A 230 -12.97 18.89 20.14
CA LYS A 230 -14.03 19.77 20.67
C LYS A 230 -15.42 19.17 20.46
N THR A 231 -15.66 18.54 19.30
CA THR A 231 -17.00 18.09 18.90
C THR A 231 -17.19 16.59 18.99
N GLY A 232 -16.10 15.81 19.15
CA GLY A 232 -16.13 14.34 19.02
C GLY A 232 -16.27 13.83 17.58
N LYS A 233 -16.47 14.72 16.58
CA LYS A 233 -16.61 14.34 15.17
C LYS A 233 -15.21 14.14 14.58
N THR A 234 -14.78 12.90 14.45
CA THR A 234 -13.47 12.54 13.89
C THR A 234 -13.40 12.75 12.39
N LEU A 235 -14.53 12.65 11.68
CA LEU A 235 -14.66 12.90 10.24
C LEU A 235 -15.20 14.31 9.97
N ARG A 236 -14.79 14.94 8.86
CA ARG A 236 -15.31 16.23 8.39
C ARG A 236 -16.78 16.09 7.97
N GLU A 237 -17.58 17.12 8.19
CA GLU A 237 -18.97 17.17 7.69
C GLU A 237 -19.02 17.03 6.17
N GLY A 238 -19.90 16.14 5.69
CA GLY A 238 -19.97 15.78 4.29
C GLY A 238 -18.85 14.89 3.79
N GLY A 239 -17.90 14.49 4.66
CA GLY A 239 -16.89 13.51 4.32
C GLY A 239 -17.48 12.10 4.26
N VAL A 240 -17.23 11.41 3.16
CA VAL A 240 -17.58 9.98 3.01
C VAL A 240 -16.28 9.19 3.18
N PRO A 241 -16.17 8.26 4.14
CA PRO A 241 -15.02 7.38 4.22
C PRO A 241 -14.92 6.58 2.92
N MET A 242 -13.74 6.48 2.34
CA MET A 242 -13.54 5.64 1.14
C MET A 242 -13.76 4.16 1.45
N ARG A 243 -13.51 3.75 2.68
CA ARG A 243 -13.89 2.45 3.21
C ARG A 243 -15.29 2.59 3.83
N SER A 244 -16.32 2.12 3.12
CA SER A 244 -17.59 1.84 3.75
C SER A 244 -17.43 0.66 4.71
N GLU A 245 -18.15 0.65 5.84
CA GLU A 245 -18.27 -0.55 6.65
C GLU A 245 -18.62 -1.72 5.74
N SER A 246 -17.72 -2.68 5.60
CA SER A 246 -17.97 -3.87 4.79
C SER A 246 -19.00 -4.74 5.51
N ALA A 247 -19.70 -5.58 4.78
CA ALA A 247 -20.61 -6.56 5.39
C ALA A 247 -19.88 -7.41 6.45
N SER A 248 -18.59 -7.72 6.21
CA SER A 248 -17.73 -8.43 7.15
C SER A 248 -17.45 -7.67 8.45
N ASP A 249 -17.44 -6.32 8.44
CA ASP A 249 -17.28 -5.52 9.67
C ASP A 249 -18.54 -5.58 10.55
N LYS A 250 -19.73 -5.73 9.92
CA LYS A 250 -21.00 -5.91 10.63
C LYS A 250 -21.20 -7.31 11.18
N GLU A 251 -20.59 -8.30 10.54
CA GLU A 251 -20.65 -9.73 10.92
C GLU A 251 -19.48 -10.16 11.80
N ALA A 252 -18.54 -9.26 12.14
CA ALA A 252 -17.40 -9.58 12.97
C ALA A 252 -17.83 -10.18 14.31
N LYS A 253 -17.26 -11.32 14.68
CA LYS A 253 -17.55 -11.98 15.94
C LYS A 253 -17.21 -11.08 17.11
N LYS A 254 -18.16 -10.84 18.00
CA LYS A 254 -17.95 -10.01 19.21
C LYS A 254 -16.96 -10.63 20.20
N ASP A 255 -16.80 -11.95 20.19
CA ASP A 255 -15.97 -12.72 21.13
C ASP A 255 -14.69 -13.26 20.47
N GLY A 256 -14.08 -12.51 19.55
CA GLY A 256 -12.81 -12.85 18.95
C GLY A 256 -11.68 -12.97 19.98
N LYS A 257 -10.74 -13.90 19.74
CA LYS A 257 -9.55 -14.04 20.59
C LYS A 257 -8.38 -13.24 19.96
N VAL A 258 -7.51 -12.67 20.79
CA VAL A 258 -6.29 -12.00 20.31
C VAL A 258 -5.42 -12.95 19.47
N SER A 259 -5.41 -14.24 19.82
CA SER A 259 -4.67 -15.26 19.08
C SER A 259 -5.09 -15.39 17.61
N THR A 260 -6.37 -15.19 17.28
CA THR A 260 -6.86 -15.24 15.88
C THR A 260 -6.33 -14.12 15.01
N MET A 261 -5.74 -13.10 15.59
CA MET A 261 -5.03 -12.06 14.86
C MET A 261 -3.52 -12.26 14.92
N VAL A 262 -2.97 -12.54 16.10
CA VAL A 262 -1.51 -12.57 16.32
C VAL A 262 -0.88 -13.80 15.66
N ILE A 263 -1.51 -14.96 15.75
CA ILE A 263 -0.95 -16.21 15.19
C ILE A 263 -0.83 -16.12 13.66
N PRO A 264 -1.87 -15.74 12.89
CA PRO A 264 -1.73 -15.59 11.44
C PRO A 264 -0.68 -14.55 11.03
N LEU A 265 -0.56 -13.43 11.76
CA LEU A 265 0.47 -12.43 11.46
C LEU A 265 1.89 -12.94 11.74
N ILE A 266 2.09 -13.69 12.83
CA ILE A 266 3.37 -14.35 13.10
C ILE A 266 3.66 -15.40 12.03
N THR A 267 2.67 -16.23 11.66
CA THR A 267 2.81 -17.22 10.59
C THR A 267 3.21 -16.57 9.28
N LEU A 268 2.57 -15.45 8.91
CA LEU A 268 2.92 -14.67 7.73
C LEU A 268 4.40 -14.27 7.74
N LEU A 269 4.86 -13.67 8.84
CA LEU A 269 6.26 -13.24 8.95
C LEU A 269 7.22 -14.43 8.92
N VAL A 270 6.93 -15.49 9.67
CA VAL A 270 7.77 -16.69 9.73
C VAL A 270 7.91 -17.34 8.36
N VAL A 271 6.80 -17.55 7.64
CA VAL A 271 6.82 -18.15 6.30
C VAL A 271 7.53 -17.25 5.30
N LEU A 272 7.29 -15.93 5.34
CA LEU A 272 7.98 -14.97 4.47
C LEU A 272 9.48 -15.01 4.68
N PHE A 273 9.93 -14.88 5.92
CA PHE A 273 11.36 -14.90 6.22
C PHE A 273 11.99 -16.27 5.96
N ALA A 274 11.31 -17.38 6.30
CA ALA A 274 11.79 -18.71 5.98
C ALA A 274 11.99 -18.90 4.46
N TYR A 275 11.05 -18.41 3.66
CA TYR A 275 11.17 -18.43 2.20
C TYR A 275 12.34 -17.56 1.72
N LEU A 276 12.47 -16.33 2.22
CA LEU A 276 13.58 -15.44 1.85
C LEU A 276 14.94 -16.04 2.25
N PHE A 277 15.05 -16.63 3.44
CA PHE A 277 16.28 -17.33 3.87
C PHE A 277 16.59 -18.55 3.00
N SER A 278 15.57 -19.31 2.55
CA SER A 278 15.77 -20.42 1.62
C SER A 278 16.34 -19.98 0.26
N LYS A 279 16.16 -18.71 -0.10
CA LYS A 279 16.70 -18.09 -1.31
C LYS A 279 18.01 -17.34 -1.06
N ASP A 280 18.60 -17.50 0.12
CA ASP A 280 19.86 -16.86 0.54
C ASP A 280 19.85 -15.33 0.32
N PHE A 281 18.74 -14.68 0.72
CA PHE A 281 18.49 -13.26 0.46
C PHE A 281 19.57 -12.33 1.06
N LEU A 282 20.34 -12.81 2.03
CA LEU A 282 21.42 -12.04 2.63
C LEU A 282 22.68 -11.96 1.73
N HIS A 283 22.87 -12.92 0.82
CA HIS A 283 24.06 -13.02 -0.01
C HIS A 283 23.74 -13.00 -1.51
N THR A 284 22.50 -13.30 -1.89
CA THR A 284 22.07 -13.35 -3.29
C THR A 284 20.90 -12.42 -3.55
N ARG A 285 20.79 -11.95 -4.79
CA ARG A 285 19.63 -11.17 -5.22
C ARG A 285 18.41 -12.07 -5.33
N VAL A 286 17.35 -11.75 -4.57
CA VAL A 286 16.05 -12.41 -4.74
C VAL A 286 15.34 -11.80 -5.95
N ALA A 287 15.00 -12.61 -6.93
CA ALA A 287 14.23 -12.16 -8.08
C ALA A 287 12.86 -11.63 -7.63
N GLY A 288 12.32 -10.63 -8.34
CA GLY A 288 11.00 -10.07 -8.02
C GLY A 288 9.87 -11.10 -8.08
N SER A 289 9.99 -12.12 -8.94
CA SER A 289 9.08 -13.28 -8.99
C SER A 289 9.14 -14.13 -7.73
N ASP A 290 10.33 -14.40 -7.21
CA ASP A 290 10.54 -15.16 -5.97
C ASP A 290 9.99 -14.40 -4.77
N LEU A 291 10.21 -13.09 -4.71
CA LEU A 291 9.66 -12.27 -3.62
C LEU A 291 8.12 -12.29 -3.63
N ARG A 292 7.49 -12.12 -4.80
CA ARG A 292 6.03 -12.21 -4.93
C ARG A 292 5.52 -13.58 -4.52
N THR A 293 6.22 -14.66 -4.92
CA THR A 293 5.90 -16.02 -4.52
C THR A 293 6.02 -16.21 -3.00
N GLY A 294 7.07 -15.67 -2.39
CA GLY A 294 7.25 -15.70 -0.93
C GLY A 294 6.13 -15.00 -0.18
N ILE A 295 5.75 -13.79 -0.63
CA ILE A 295 4.65 -13.03 -0.04
C ILE A 295 3.31 -13.77 -0.22
N ALA A 296 3.00 -14.26 -1.43
CA ALA A 296 1.77 -15.02 -1.67
C ALA A 296 1.68 -16.28 -0.81
N SER A 297 2.78 -17.04 -0.70
CA SER A 297 2.86 -18.23 0.15
C SER A 297 2.67 -17.90 1.63
N ALA A 298 3.23 -16.79 2.09
CA ALA A 298 3.10 -16.33 3.46
C ALA A 298 1.65 -15.95 3.80
N PHE A 299 0.98 -15.19 2.93
CA PHE A 299 -0.43 -14.86 3.09
C PHE A 299 -1.33 -16.08 3.01
N PHE A 300 -1.05 -17.02 2.10
CA PHE A 300 -1.80 -18.28 1.99
C PHE A 300 -1.68 -19.13 3.25
N ALA A 301 -0.45 -19.32 3.76
CA ALA A 301 -0.21 -20.03 5.01
C ALA A 301 -0.90 -19.35 6.21
N ALA A 302 -0.84 -18.01 6.28
CA ALA A 302 -1.52 -17.24 7.31
C ALA A 302 -3.05 -17.37 7.23
N THR A 303 -3.60 -17.50 6.02
CA THR A 303 -5.03 -17.74 5.79
C THR A 303 -5.49 -19.11 6.28
N ILE A 304 -4.65 -20.15 6.09
CA ILE A 304 -4.96 -21.52 6.54
C ILE A 304 -4.99 -21.62 8.07
N VAL A 305 -4.12 -20.85 8.74
CA VAL A 305 -3.99 -20.89 10.21
C VAL A 305 -5.04 -20.03 10.90
N LEU A 306 -5.69 -19.11 10.16
CA LEU A 306 -6.75 -18.23 10.63
C LEU A 306 -8.08 -18.97 10.80
#